data_0014a9e755c4d338b4b9d06b0f992c2f
#
_entry.id   0014a9e755c4d338b4b9d06b0f992c2f
#
_cell.length_a   1.000
_cell.length_b   1.000
_cell.length_c   1.000
_cell.angle_alpha   90.00
_cell.angle_beta   90.00
_cell.angle_gamma   90.00
#
_symmetry.space_group_name_H-M   'P 1'
#
loop_
_entity.id
_entity.type
_entity.pdbx_description
1 polymer ?
#
loop_
_entity_poly.entity_id
_entity_poly.type
_entity_poly.pdbx_seq_one_letter_code
_entity_poly.pdbx_strand_id
1 'polypeptide(L)'
;MLGERIKKARLLKSLSQKKLAAELGISVKNLSRIESGKATPNSEILLKICEVTGFRVAFFFRKSTVEIENIRFKTSDKITKRDYDVIIGKVVDTAERQFEIFELFPEFNFPKFNFPDNIPSKITSFSEISRIAKELRETWGFGGGSLIRFLESRGLLVFTFEEITPFFEGMTAKVNGRPLIVVGIGGPLGKQSKCIAHELGHIILDGRLPKNIDEKSACDEFSKIFLEDIDVSKRPEMSLFMERIVIRAYDDDLIGYSRAGELLGLSVWDFFELNRVFDREENNKANRH
;
A
#
# COMPACT_ATOMS: atom_id res chain seq x y z
N MET A 1 9.06 7.37 19.62
CA MET A 1 9.50 8.12 18.41
C MET A 1 10.78 7.55 17.79
N LEU A 2 12.02 7.87 18.23
CA LEU A 2 13.25 7.32 17.61
C LEU A 2 13.31 5.78 17.64
N GLY A 3 13.03 5.17 18.79
CA GLY A 3 13.04 3.70 18.92
C GLY A 3 12.02 3.00 18.02
N GLU A 4 10.83 3.55 17.86
CA GLU A 4 9.79 3.05 16.95
C GLU A 4 10.26 3.12 15.48
N ARG A 5 10.96 4.19 15.10
CA ARG A 5 11.55 4.32 13.77
C ARG A 5 12.67 3.30 13.53
N ILE A 6 13.48 3.01 14.54
CA ILE A 6 14.50 1.96 14.48
C ILE A 6 13.84 0.58 14.31
N LYS A 7 12.80 0.29 15.11
CA LYS A 7 12.00 -0.92 14.94
C LYS A 7 11.39 -1.01 13.52
N LYS A 8 10.82 0.08 13.03
CA LYS A 8 10.25 0.16 11.67
C LYS A 8 11.31 -0.11 10.60
N ALA A 9 12.48 0.53 10.66
CA ALA A 9 13.58 0.31 9.72
C ALA A 9 14.02 -1.16 9.70
N ARG A 10 14.15 -1.79 10.87
CA ARG A 10 14.47 -3.21 10.98
C ARG A 10 13.41 -4.10 10.31
N LEU A 11 12.13 -3.83 10.54
CA LEU A 11 11.02 -4.60 9.97
C LEU A 11 10.96 -4.44 8.45
N LEU A 12 11.12 -3.22 7.93
CA LEU A 12 11.18 -2.94 6.50
C LEU A 12 12.27 -3.72 5.77
N LYS A 13 13.40 -3.99 6.47
CA LYS A 13 14.50 -4.84 5.96
C LYS A 13 14.35 -6.31 6.34
N SER A 14 13.18 -6.72 6.86
CA SER A 14 12.90 -8.10 7.29
C SER A 14 13.93 -8.67 8.28
N LEU A 15 14.60 -7.80 9.04
CA LEU A 15 15.61 -8.19 10.02
C LEU A 15 14.95 -8.61 11.35
N SER A 16 15.41 -9.74 11.94
CA SER A 16 15.08 -10.06 13.33
C SER A 16 15.85 -9.15 14.30
N GLN A 17 15.35 -8.96 15.53
CA GLN A 17 16.10 -8.26 16.57
C GLN A 17 17.47 -8.91 16.80
N LYS A 18 17.55 -10.26 16.77
CA LYS A 18 18.80 -10.99 16.93
C LYS A 18 19.81 -10.64 15.84
N LYS A 19 19.36 -10.59 14.57
CA LYS A 19 20.24 -10.26 13.44
C LYS A 19 20.71 -8.82 13.51
N LEU A 20 19.81 -7.85 13.71
CA LEU A 20 20.22 -6.44 13.82
C LEU A 20 21.13 -6.20 15.01
N ALA A 21 20.84 -6.79 16.19
CA ALA A 21 21.68 -6.64 17.37
C ALA A 21 23.13 -7.18 17.14
N ALA A 22 23.26 -8.31 16.42
CA ALA A 22 24.56 -8.87 16.04
C ALA A 22 25.34 -7.92 15.11
N GLU A 23 24.69 -7.38 14.08
CA GLU A 23 25.30 -6.41 13.16
C GLU A 23 25.76 -5.12 13.88
N LEU A 24 25.00 -4.69 14.89
CA LEU A 24 25.32 -3.50 15.70
C LEU A 24 26.38 -3.77 16.79
N GLY A 25 26.72 -5.03 17.06
CA GLY A 25 27.60 -5.40 18.17
C GLY A 25 27.03 -5.16 19.57
N ILE A 26 25.68 -5.20 19.70
CA ILE A 26 24.98 -5.00 20.99
C ILE A 26 24.12 -6.21 21.36
N SER A 27 23.72 -6.31 22.63
CA SER A 27 22.82 -7.36 23.06
C SER A 27 21.39 -7.13 22.52
N VAL A 28 20.64 -8.23 22.27
CA VAL A 28 19.21 -8.17 21.89
C VAL A 28 18.40 -7.40 22.94
N LYS A 29 18.73 -7.55 24.22
CA LYS A 29 18.06 -6.81 25.31
C LYS A 29 18.29 -5.30 25.18
N ASN A 30 19.49 -4.87 24.79
CA ASN A 30 19.79 -3.46 24.59
C ASN A 30 19.02 -2.92 23.37
N LEU A 31 19.04 -3.63 22.25
CA LEU A 31 18.23 -3.26 21.06
C LEU A 31 16.75 -3.16 21.38
N SER A 32 16.19 -4.13 22.14
CA SER A 32 14.79 -4.08 22.56
C SER A 32 14.47 -2.86 23.42
N ARG A 33 15.38 -2.44 24.30
CA ARG A 33 15.23 -1.20 25.08
C ARG A 33 15.29 0.05 24.20
N ILE A 34 16.15 0.06 23.19
CA ILE A 34 16.22 1.15 22.20
C ILE A 34 14.91 1.23 21.41
N GLU A 35 14.45 0.11 20.84
CA GLU A 35 13.23 0.06 20.05
C GLU A 35 11.98 0.45 20.84
N SER A 36 11.94 0.13 22.15
CA SER A 36 10.85 0.51 23.06
C SER A 36 10.97 1.93 23.63
N GLY A 37 11.99 2.70 23.24
CA GLY A 37 12.22 4.05 23.74
C GLY A 37 12.75 4.13 25.18
N LYS A 38 13.10 2.99 25.79
CA LYS A 38 13.68 2.90 27.15
C LYS A 38 15.17 3.15 27.20
N ALA A 39 15.83 3.26 26.07
CA ALA A 39 17.23 3.65 25.91
C ALA A 39 17.37 4.44 24.61
N THR A 40 18.30 5.41 24.60
CA THR A 40 18.63 6.18 23.41
C THR A 40 19.96 5.63 22.85
N PRO A 41 20.03 5.31 21.54
CA PRO A 41 21.30 4.92 20.92
C PRO A 41 22.24 6.14 20.87
N ASN A 42 23.55 5.89 21.02
CA ASN A 42 24.54 6.92 20.73
C ASN A 42 24.68 7.11 19.20
N SER A 43 25.43 8.13 18.79
CA SER A 43 25.60 8.45 17.37
C SER A 43 26.25 7.31 16.58
N GLU A 44 27.21 6.58 17.16
CA GLU A 44 27.86 5.44 16.51
C GLU A 44 26.88 4.31 16.21
N ILE A 45 26.04 3.95 17.17
CA ILE A 45 25.00 2.93 16.98
C ILE A 45 23.97 3.40 15.95
N LEU A 46 23.58 4.68 15.98
CA LEU A 46 22.62 5.22 15.00
C LEU A 46 23.20 5.17 13.58
N LEU A 47 24.46 5.54 13.39
CA LEU A 47 25.11 5.46 12.07
C LEU A 47 25.22 4.01 11.58
N LYS A 48 25.58 3.07 12.44
CA LYS A 48 25.57 1.64 12.10
C LYS A 48 24.15 1.14 11.73
N ILE A 49 23.11 1.62 12.41
CA ILE A 49 21.72 1.32 12.04
C ILE A 49 21.42 1.85 10.62
N CYS A 50 21.88 3.06 10.29
CA CYS A 50 21.73 3.62 8.94
C CYS A 50 22.42 2.73 7.89
N GLU A 51 23.66 2.32 8.14
CA GLU A 51 24.42 1.44 7.25
C GLU A 51 23.72 0.09 7.03
N VAL A 52 23.35 -0.59 8.10
CA VAL A 52 22.71 -1.92 8.05
C VAL A 52 21.32 -1.87 7.41
N THR A 53 20.57 -0.81 7.66
CA THR A 53 19.19 -0.68 7.16
C THR A 53 19.12 0.07 5.83
N GLY A 54 20.14 0.81 5.44
CA GLY A 54 20.15 1.65 4.24
C GLY A 54 19.28 2.90 4.32
N PHE A 55 18.74 3.22 5.51
CA PHE A 55 17.96 4.45 5.72
C PHE A 55 18.87 5.61 6.13
N ARG A 56 18.57 6.82 5.62
CA ARG A 56 19.26 8.04 6.03
C ARG A 56 18.88 8.45 7.45
N VAL A 57 19.76 9.18 8.14
CA VAL A 57 19.53 9.68 9.50
C VAL A 57 18.20 10.42 9.63
N ALA A 58 17.83 11.22 8.65
CA ALA A 58 16.56 11.96 8.61
C ALA A 58 15.30 11.05 8.79
N PHE A 59 15.34 9.82 8.27
CA PHE A 59 14.24 8.85 8.45
C PHE A 59 13.90 8.61 9.92
N PHE A 60 14.94 8.53 10.78
CA PHE A 60 14.76 8.17 12.19
C PHE A 60 14.19 9.30 13.05
N PHE A 61 14.22 10.53 12.56
CA PHE A 61 13.70 11.72 13.26
C PHE A 61 12.37 12.23 12.72
N ARG A 62 11.85 11.65 11.63
CA ARG A 62 10.50 11.99 11.13
C ARG A 62 9.42 11.61 12.15
N LYS A 63 8.45 12.51 12.31
CA LYS A 63 7.22 12.17 13.04
C LYS A 63 6.36 11.24 12.18
N SER A 64 5.68 10.29 12.80
CA SER A 64 4.62 9.56 12.08
C SER A 64 3.45 10.50 11.85
N THR A 65 3.00 10.59 10.60
CA THR A 65 1.89 11.45 10.18
C THR A 65 0.66 10.63 9.79
N VAL A 66 0.74 9.30 9.93
CA VAL A 66 -0.34 8.41 9.52
C VAL A 66 -0.84 7.57 10.68
N GLU A 67 -2.17 7.44 10.73
CA GLU A 67 -2.90 6.50 11.58
C GLU A 67 -3.49 5.42 10.69
N ILE A 68 -3.32 4.15 11.10
CA ILE A 68 -3.89 3.01 10.39
C ILE A 68 -4.94 2.36 11.29
N GLU A 69 -6.15 2.24 10.76
CA GLU A 69 -7.32 1.72 11.44
C GLU A 69 -7.97 0.60 10.64
N ASN A 70 -8.81 -0.19 11.28
CA ASN A 70 -9.67 -1.21 10.65
C ASN A 70 -8.89 -2.19 9.77
N ILE A 71 -7.76 -2.68 10.26
CA ILE A 71 -6.91 -3.63 9.53
C ILE A 71 -7.60 -4.98 9.45
N ARG A 72 -7.79 -5.49 8.22
CA ARG A 72 -8.34 -6.83 7.93
C ARG A 72 -7.47 -7.53 6.91
N PHE A 73 -7.06 -8.77 7.20
CA PHE A 73 -6.29 -9.61 6.28
C PHE A 73 -7.18 -10.68 5.65
N LYS A 74 -7.02 -10.90 4.35
CA LYS A 74 -7.76 -11.94 3.61
C LYS A 74 -7.43 -13.36 4.09
N THR A 75 -6.20 -13.61 4.47
CA THR A 75 -5.68 -14.91 4.95
C THR A 75 -4.99 -14.75 6.29
N SER A 76 -5.78 -14.56 7.37
CA SER A 76 -5.25 -14.33 8.71
C SER A 76 -4.56 -15.54 9.35
N ASP A 77 -5.02 -16.76 9.03
CA ASP A 77 -4.68 -17.99 9.78
C ASP A 77 -3.22 -18.45 9.58
N LYS A 78 -2.56 -17.98 8.51
CA LYS A 78 -1.20 -18.37 8.16
C LYS A 78 -0.17 -17.25 8.32
N ILE A 79 -0.63 -16.04 8.66
CA ILE A 79 0.25 -14.88 8.85
C ILE A 79 0.80 -14.91 10.26
N THR A 80 2.12 -15.04 10.38
CA THR A 80 2.78 -14.97 11.69
C THR A 80 2.78 -13.53 12.21
N LYS A 81 2.98 -13.36 13.53
CA LYS A 81 3.14 -12.03 14.12
C LYS A 81 4.27 -11.22 13.46
N ARG A 82 5.34 -11.89 13.06
CA ARG A 82 6.46 -11.27 12.35
C ARG A 82 6.02 -10.75 10.97
N ASP A 83 5.28 -11.59 10.21
CA ASP A 83 4.78 -11.20 8.88
C ASP A 83 3.83 -10.01 9.01
N TYR A 84 2.92 -10.04 9.99
CA TYR A 84 2.05 -8.92 10.32
C TYR A 84 2.85 -7.64 10.56
N ASP A 85 3.85 -7.68 11.45
CA ASP A 85 4.69 -6.51 11.77
C ASP A 85 5.43 -5.99 10.53
N VAL A 86 5.91 -6.86 9.64
CA VAL A 86 6.57 -6.49 8.38
C VAL A 86 5.59 -5.82 7.41
N ILE A 87 4.41 -6.42 7.21
CA ILE A 87 3.39 -5.88 6.32
C ILE A 87 2.96 -4.49 6.79
N ILE A 88 2.61 -4.35 8.07
CA ILE A 88 2.18 -3.06 8.63
C ILE A 88 3.32 -2.04 8.56
N GLY A 89 4.56 -2.44 8.81
CA GLY A 89 5.73 -1.57 8.65
C GLY A 89 5.83 -1.00 7.23
N LYS A 90 5.67 -1.83 6.20
CA LYS A 90 5.66 -1.41 4.78
C LYS A 90 4.48 -0.49 4.47
N VAL A 91 3.29 -0.84 4.95
CA VAL A 91 2.08 0.00 4.76
C VAL A 91 2.26 1.38 5.36
N VAL A 92 2.75 1.46 6.61
CA VAL A 92 3.03 2.75 7.27
C VAL A 92 4.07 3.57 6.50
N ASP A 93 5.16 2.93 6.05
CA ASP A 93 6.21 3.63 5.30
C ASP A 93 5.70 4.19 3.96
N THR A 94 4.97 3.36 3.20
CA THR A 94 4.38 3.78 1.93
C THR A 94 3.36 4.89 2.13
N ALA A 95 2.48 4.75 3.13
CA ALA A 95 1.50 5.77 3.47
C ALA A 95 2.16 7.11 3.86
N GLU A 96 3.17 7.11 4.74
CA GLU A 96 3.88 8.32 5.13
C GLU A 96 4.47 9.05 3.92
N ARG A 97 5.09 8.33 2.99
CA ARG A 97 5.64 8.92 1.75
C ARG A 97 4.53 9.45 0.85
N GLN A 98 3.44 8.73 0.69
CA GLN A 98 2.32 9.18 -0.13
C GLN A 98 1.64 10.42 0.44
N PHE A 99 1.42 10.48 1.75
CA PHE A 99 0.86 11.68 2.38
C PHE A 99 1.83 12.87 2.32
N GLU A 100 3.13 12.63 2.44
CA GLU A 100 4.14 13.68 2.21
C GLU A 100 4.08 14.22 0.78
N ILE A 101 3.90 13.35 -0.23
CA ILE A 101 3.70 13.75 -1.63
C ILE A 101 2.43 14.59 -1.79
N PHE A 102 1.32 14.22 -1.13
CA PHE A 102 0.09 15.00 -1.17
C PHE A 102 0.24 16.40 -0.55
N GLU A 103 1.05 16.52 0.51
CA GLU A 103 1.34 17.80 1.15
C GLU A 103 2.27 18.68 0.30
N LEU A 104 3.27 18.07 -0.35
CA LEU A 104 4.24 18.80 -1.17
C LEU A 104 3.67 19.26 -2.51
N PHE A 105 2.73 18.49 -3.07
CA PHE A 105 2.19 18.70 -4.41
C PHE A 105 0.65 18.71 -4.38
N PRO A 106 0.02 19.69 -3.72
CA PRO A 106 -1.43 19.76 -3.59
C PRO A 106 -2.16 19.93 -4.94
N GLU A 107 -1.47 20.41 -5.96
CA GLU A 107 -1.99 20.55 -7.32
C GLU A 107 -2.29 19.20 -7.99
N PHE A 108 -1.60 18.14 -7.59
CA PHE A 108 -1.86 16.77 -8.06
C PHE A 108 -2.95 16.07 -7.24
N ASN A 109 -4.02 16.77 -6.97
CA ASN A 109 -5.09 16.45 -6.06
C ASN A 109 -5.55 14.97 -6.14
N PHE A 110 -5.19 14.16 -5.14
CA PHE A 110 -5.74 12.82 -5.02
C PHE A 110 -7.20 12.90 -4.59
N PRO A 111 -8.14 12.33 -5.35
CA PRO A 111 -9.56 12.47 -5.07
C PRO A 111 -9.91 11.92 -3.67
N LYS A 112 -10.95 12.47 -3.07
CA LYS A 112 -11.53 11.88 -1.86
C LYS A 112 -12.42 10.72 -2.26
N PHE A 113 -12.32 9.63 -1.51
CA PHE A 113 -13.27 8.53 -1.68
C PHE A 113 -14.66 8.97 -1.18
N ASN A 114 -15.64 8.89 -2.06
CA ASN A 114 -17.03 9.08 -1.71
C ASN A 114 -17.72 7.72 -1.71
N PHE A 115 -18.26 7.34 -0.55
CA PHE A 115 -19.02 6.10 -0.44
C PHE A 115 -20.26 6.18 -1.32
N PRO A 116 -20.60 5.14 -2.11
CA PRO A 116 -21.75 5.17 -3.00
C PRO A 116 -23.08 5.29 -2.24
N ASP A 117 -23.90 6.25 -2.62
CA ASP A 117 -25.19 6.53 -1.94
C ASP A 117 -26.25 5.43 -2.15
N ASN A 118 -26.13 4.65 -3.23
CA ASN A 118 -27.07 3.59 -3.59
C ASN A 118 -26.84 2.27 -2.85
N ILE A 119 -25.86 2.17 -1.96
CA ILE A 119 -25.61 0.96 -1.18
C ILE A 119 -26.52 0.94 0.06
N PRO A 120 -27.37 -0.09 0.23
CA PRO A 120 -28.27 -0.17 1.37
C PRO A 120 -27.52 -0.32 2.69
N SER A 121 -28.08 0.22 3.77
CA SER A 121 -27.49 0.14 5.11
C SER A 121 -27.49 -1.28 5.69
N LYS A 122 -28.37 -2.16 5.18
CA LYS A 122 -28.47 -3.58 5.55
C LYS A 122 -28.63 -4.43 4.30
N ILE A 123 -27.90 -5.53 4.24
CA ILE A 123 -27.93 -6.52 3.15
C ILE A 123 -28.53 -7.80 3.73
N THR A 124 -29.41 -8.47 2.99
CA THR A 124 -30.18 -9.60 3.50
C THR A 124 -29.88 -10.92 2.79
N SER A 125 -29.28 -10.88 1.61
CA SER A 125 -29.05 -12.07 0.79
C SER A 125 -27.87 -11.94 -0.16
N PHE A 126 -27.37 -13.07 -0.65
CA PHE A 126 -26.34 -13.12 -1.70
C PHE A 126 -26.81 -12.49 -3.03
N SER A 127 -28.09 -12.65 -3.38
CA SER A 127 -28.64 -12.02 -4.58
C SER A 127 -28.59 -10.49 -4.50
N GLU A 128 -28.72 -9.93 -3.31
CA GLU A 128 -28.57 -8.50 -3.09
C GLU A 128 -27.10 -8.06 -3.20
N ILE A 129 -26.16 -8.88 -2.74
CA ILE A 129 -24.72 -8.64 -2.93
C ILE A 129 -24.37 -8.61 -4.42
N SER A 130 -24.87 -9.58 -5.19
CA SER A 130 -24.68 -9.66 -6.63
C SER A 130 -25.23 -8.42 -7.35
N ARG A 131 -26.45 -7.97 -6.96
CA ARG A 131 -27.06 -6.74 -7.49
C ARG A 131 -26.20 -5.52 -7.17
N ILE A 132 -25.75 -5.36 -5.91
CA ILE A 132 -24.90 -4.25 -5.48
C ILE A 132 -23.59 -4.22 -6.29
N ALA A 133 -22.93 -5.36 -6.47
CA ALA A 133 -21.66 -5.43 -7.21
C ALA A 133 -21.86 -4.97 -8.66
N LYS A 134 -22.92 -5.40 -9.32
CA LYS A 134 -23.27 -5.02 -10.70
C LYS A 134 -23.61 -3.53 -10.80
N GLU A 135 -24.53 -3.03 -9.97
CA GLU A 135 -24.95 -1.64 -9.96
C GLU A 135 -23.79 -0.68 -9.62
N LEU A 136 -22.92 -1.07 -8.68
CA LEU A 136 -21.74 -0.28 -8.34
C LEU A 136 -20.80 -0.15 -9.54
N ARG A 137 -20.51 -1.26 -10.22
CA ARG A 137 -19.68 -1.29 -11.42
C ARG A 137 -20.25 -0.36 -12.52
N GLU A 138 -21.56 -0.48 -12.79
CA GLU A 138 -22.25 0.32 -13.80
C GLU A 138 -22.25 1.81 -13.43
N THR A 139 -22.62 2.15 -12.18
CA THR A 139 -22.64 3.53 -11.68
C THR A 139 -21.25 4.16 -11.68
N TRP A 140 -20.22 3.39 -11.37
CA TRP A 140 -18.86 3.85 -11.40
C TRP A 140 -18.28 3.89 -12.83
N GLY A 141 -18.88 3.19 -13.78
CA GLY A 141 -18.45 3.15 -15.17
C GLY A 141 -17.17 2.33 -15.39
N PHE A 142 -16.98 1.24 -14.62
CA PHE A 142 -15.82 0.37 -14.83
C PHE A 142 -16.12 -0.60 -15.98
N GLY A 143 -15.49 -0.36 -17.13
CA GLY A 143 -15.62 -1.20 -18.33
C GLY A 143 -14.41 -2.09 -18.62
N GLY A 144 -13.41 -2.14 -17.73
CA GLY A 144 -12.22 -2.97 -17.90
C GLY A 144 -10.90 -2.22 -17.79
N GLY A 145 -9.81 -2.92 -18.10
CA GLY A 145 -8.44 -2.38 -18.00
C GLY A 145 -7.86 -2.48 -16.59
N SER A 146 -7.10 -1.48 -16.16
CA SER A 146 -6.43 -1.46 -14.85
C SER A 146 -7.40 -1.15 -13.73
N LEU A 147 -7.69 -2.15 -12.89
CA LEU A 147 -8.53 -1.98 -11.71
C LEU A 147 -7.86 -1.07 -10.66
N ILE A 148 -6.52 -1.13 -10.54
CA ILE A 148 -5.76 -0.27 -9.62
C ILE A 148 -5.99 1.19 -9.97
N ARG A 149 -5.70 1.59 -11.21
CA ARG A 149 -5.88 2.98 -11.67
C ARG A 149 -7.32 3.47 -11.53
N PHE A 150 -8.25 2.57 -11.82
CA PHE A 150 -9.67 2.88 -11.69
C PHE A 150 -10.05 3.20 -10.25
N LEU A 151 -9.63 2.37 -9.28
CA LEU A 151 -9.94 2.60 -7.87
C LEU A 151 -9.22 3.83 -7.31
N GLU A 152 -7.97 4.07 -7.72
CA GLU A 152 -7.23 5.30 -7.38
C GLU A 152 -7.95 6.55 -7.89
N SER A 153 -8.52 6.51 -9.10
CA SER A 153 -9.33 7.62 -9.63
C SER A 153 -10.62 7.87 -8.83
N ARG A 154 -11.07 6.89 -8.05
CA ARG A 154 -12.21 6.99 -7.13
C ARG A 154 -11.82 7.35 -5.70
N GLY A 155 -10.53 7.59 -5.45
CA GLY A 155 -10.01 8.03 -4.15
C GLY A 155 -9.71 6.90 -3.16
N LEU A 156 -9.67 5.65 -3.61
CA LEU A 156 -9.14 4.55 -2.81
C LEU A 156 -7.61 4.54 -2.91
N LEU A 157 -6.95 4.39 -1.78
CA LEU A 157 -5.53 4.11 -1.78
C LEU A 157 -5.31 2.64 -2.18
N VAL A 158 -4.40 2.38 -3.10
CA VAL A 158 -4.04 1.01 -3.48
C VAL A 158 -2.52 0.88 -3.37
N PHE A 159 -2.06 0.00 -2.47
CA PHE A 159 -0.64 -0.31 -2.34
C PHE A 159 -0.37 -1.70 -2.89
N THR A 160 0.67 -1.80 -3.68
CA THR A 160 1.12 -3.08 -4.24
C THR A 160 2.50 -3.40 -3.70
N PHE A 161 2.67 -4.61 -3.18
CA PHE A 161 3.97 -5.05 -2.68
C PHE A 161 4.41 -6.31 -3.42
N GLU A 162 5.69 -6.37 -3.74
CA GLU A 162 6.31 -7.63 -4.07
C GLU A 162 6.16 -8.60 -2.89
N GLU A 163 6.26 -9.89 -3.17
CA GLU A 163 6.00 -10.96 -2.22
C GLU A 163 6.70 -10.71 -0.87
N ILE A 164 5.90 -10.49 0.17
CA ILE A 164 6.40 -10.31 1.55
C ILE A 164 6.45 -11.66 2.25
N THR A 165 5.43 -12.49 2.01
CA THR A 165 5.26 -13.84 2.49
C THR A 165 4.34 -14.58 1.51
N PRO A 166 4.57 -15.90 1.27
CA PRO A 166 3.72 -16.69 0.37
C PRO A 166 2.25 -16.74 0.78
N PHE A 167 1.94 -16.34 2.01
CA PHE A 167 0.59 -16.36 2.58
C PHE A 167 -0.13 -15.03 2.50
N PHE A 168 0.55 -13.94 2.10
CA PHE A 168 -0.10 -12.64 1.97
C PHE A 168 -0.77 -12.52 0.61
N GLU A 169 -2.09 -12.47 0.59
CA GLU A 169 -2.88 -12.22 -0.62
C GLU A 169 -3.34 -10.77 -0.71
N GLY A 170 -3.88 -10.23 0.37
CA GLY A 170 -4.37 -8.86 0.44
C GLY A 170 -4.83 -8.48 1.84
N MET A 171 -5.06 -7.21 2.02
CA MET A 171 -5.67 -6.63 3.22
C MET A 171 -6.38 -5.32 2.90
N THR A 172 -7.36 -4.99 3.72
CA THR A 172 -7.94 -3.65 3.78
C THR A 172 -7.58 -2.95 5.08
N ALA A 173 -7.53 -1.63 5.05
CA ALA A 173 -7.37 -0.76 6.20
C ALA A 173 -7.95 0.63 5.91
N LYS A 174 -7.89 1.54 6.88
CA LYS A 174 -8.02 2.98 6.66
C LYS A 174 -6.73 3.66 7.05
N VAL A 175 -6.31 4.62 6.25
CA VAL A 175 -5.14 5.47 6.55
C VAL A 175 -5.60 6.92 6.58
N ASN A 176 -5.50 7.56 7.74
CA ASN A 176 -6.03 8.92 7.97
C ASN A 176 -7.49 9.04 7.47
N GLY A 177 -8.33 8.03 7.79
CA GLY A 177 -9.73 7.94 7.38
C GLY A 177 -9.97 7.57 5.91
N ARG A 178 -8.94 7.46 5.06
CA ARG A 178 -9.07 7.04 3.65
C ARG A 178 -9.02 5.52 3.53
N PRO A 179 -9.91 4.88 2.78
CA PRO A 179 -9.85 3.44 2.57
C PRO A 179 -8.61 3.06 1.77
N LEU A 180 -7.98 1.97 2.20
CA LEU A 180 -6.78 1.39 1.62
C LEU A 180 -7.01 -0.07 1.28
N ILE A 181 -6.59 -0.46 0.08
CA ILE A 181 -6.42 -1.84 -0.35
C ILE A 181 -4.92 -2.11 -0.52
N VAL A 182 -4.43 -3.21 0.05
CA VAL A 182 -3.05 -3.67 -0.15
C VAL A 182 -3.09 -5.05 -0.76
N VAL A 183 -2.34 -5.26 -1.83
CA VAL A 183 -2.25 -6.56 -2.51
C VAL A 183 -0.82 -6.92 -2.87
N GLY A 184 -0.54 -8.22 -2.91
CA GLY A 184 0.72 -8.75 -3.45
C GLY A 184 0.75 -8.70 -4.98
N ILE A 185 1.96 -8.51 -5.55
CA ILE A 185 2.16 -8.50 -7.02
C ILE A 185 2.33 -9.92 -7.57
N GLY A 186 2.54 -10.92 -6.74
CA GLY A 186 2.77 -12.30 -7.16
C GLY A 186 1.49 -13.09 -7.45
N GLY A 187 1.66 -14.24 -8.11
CA GLY A 187 0.61 -15.24 -8.29
C GLY A 187 0.12 -15.42 -9.73
N PRO A 188 -0.86 -16.32 -9.96
CA PRO A 188 -1.41 -16.62 -11.27
C PRO A 188 -2.06 -15.40 -11.93
N LEU A 189 -2.13 -15.44 -13.29
CA LEU A 189 -2.79 -14.39 -14.08
C LEU A 189 -4.22 -14.15 -13.61
N GLY A 190 -4.58 -12.88 -13.44
CA GLY A 190 -5.91 -12.44 -12.97
C GLY A 190 -6.18 -12.63 -11.47
N LYS A 191 -5.26 -13.24 -10.71
CA LYS A 191 -5.43 -13.40 -9.25
C LYS A 191 -5.43 -12.04 -8.54
N GLN A 192 -4.58 -11.12 -8.97
CA GLN A 192 -4.46 -9.79 -8.35
C GLN A 192 -5.76 -9.00 -8.49
N SER A 193 -6.35 -8.92 -9.68
CA SER A 193 -7.63 -8.20 -9.90
C SER A 193 -8.76 -8.80 -9.07
N LYS A 194 -8.84 -10.14 -8.96
CA LYS A 194 -9.81 -10.80 -8.08
C LYS A 194 -9.57 -10.47 -6.61
N CYS A 195 -8.30 -10.41 -6.18
CA CYS A 195 -7.96 -10.04 -4.82
C CYS A 195 -8.35 -8.59 -4.54
N ILE A 196 -8.05 -7.65 -5.45
CA ILE A 196 -8.44 -6.24 -5.33
C ILE A 196 -9.97 -6.10 -5.25
N ALA A 197 -10.72 -6.78 -6.12
CA ALA A 197 -12.18 -6.72 -6.09
C ALA A 197 -12.77 -7.37 -4.83
N HIS A 198 -12.13 -8.40 -4.28
CA HIS A 198 -12.51 -9.00 -2.99
C HIS A 198 -12.29 -8.01 -1.84
N GLU A 199 -11.14 -7.36 -1.79
CA GLU A 199 -10.85 -6.32 -0.80
C GLU A 199 -11.77 -5.09 -0.95
N LEU A 200 -12.16 -4.74 -2.19
CA LEU A 200 -13.22 -3.74 -2.43
C LEU A 200 -14.54 -4.19 -1.81
N GLY A 201 -14.88 -5.48 -1.93
CA GLY A 201 -16.06 -6.08 -1.28
C GLY A 201 -16.06 -5.82 0.23
N HIS A 202 -14.94 -6.00 0.92
CA HIS A 202 -14.81 -5.69 2.35
C HIS A 202 -15.12 -4.21 2.65
N ILE A 203 -14.68 -3.29 1.80
CA ILE A 203 -14.94 -1.84 1.99
C ILE A 203 -16.43 -1.52 1.77
N ILE A 204 -17.03 -2.08 0.73
CA ILE A 204 -18.43 -1.77 0.36
C ILE A 204 -19.45 -2.43 1.29
N LEU A 205 -19.18 -3.67 1.72
CA LEU A 205 -20.10 -4.45 2.54
C LEU A 205 -19.90 -4.25 4.06
N ASP A 206 -18.90 -3.47 4.47
CA ASP A 206 -18.54 -3.27 5.88
C ASP A 206 -19.73 -2.81 6.74
N GLY A 207 -20.00 -3.57 7.81
CA GLY A 207 -21.06 -3.29 8.78
C GLY A 207 -22.49 -3.48 8.26
N ARG A 208 -22.68 -4.05 7.04
CA ARG A 208 -23.99 -4.21 6.38
C ARG A 208 -24.48 -5.64 6.32
N LEU A 209 -23.57 -6.60 6.50
CA LEU A 209 -23.90 -8.02 6.41
C LEU A 209 -24.60 -8.52 7.69
N PRO A 210 -25.65 -9.37 7.57
CA PRO A 210 -26.24 -10.03 8.70
C PRO A 210 -25.34 -11.14 9.21
N LYS A 211 -25.51 -11.54 10.47
CA LYS A 211 -24.64 -12.54 11.15
C LYS A 211 -24.65 -13.92 10.48
N ASN A 212 -25.66 -14.26 9.69
CA ASN A 212 -25.79 -15.54 9.02
C ASN A 212 -25.13 -15.57 7.63
N ILE A 213 -24.60 -14.46 7.14
CA ILE A 213 -23.81 -14.41 5.90
C ILE A 213 -22.34 -14.29 6.28
N ASP A 214 -21.56 -15.27 5.83
CA ASP A 214 -20.10 -15.25 5.99
C ASP A 214 -19.47 -14.13 5.15
N GLU A 215 -18.72 -13.25 5.80
CA GLU A 215 -18.15 -12.06 5.16
C GLU A 215 -17.21 -12.42 3.99
N LYS A 216 -16.41 -13.47 4.14
CA LYS A 216 -15.49 -13.92 3.09
C LYS A 216 -16.26 -14.38 1.85
N SER A 217 -17.28 -15.23 2.05
CA SER A 217 -18.15 -15.71 0.97
C SER A 217 -18.91 -14.56 0.28
N ALA A 218 -19.33 -13.55 1.04
CA ALA A 218 -19.96 -12.35 0.52
C ALA A 218 -19.00 -11.54 -0.39
N CYS A 219 -17.75 -11.36 0.04
CA CYS A 219 -16.73 -10.65 -0.74
C CYS A 219 -16.29 -11.47 -1.97
N ASP A 220 -16.27 -12.80 -1.88
CA ASP A 220 -15.99 -13.67 -3.03
C ASP A 220 -17.10 -13.55 -4.08
N GLU A 221 -18.36 -13.56 -3.68
CA GLU A 221 -19.49 -13.32 -4.60
C GLU A 221 -19.45 -11.91 -5.19
N PHE A 222 -19.24 -10.88 -4.36
CA PHE A 222 -19.07 -9.50 -4.81
C PHE A 222 -17.98 -9.41 -5.89
N SER A 223 -16.79 -9.94 -5.63
CA SER A 223 -15.65 -9.87 -6.55
C SER A 223 -15.92 -10.57 -7.88
N LYS A 224 -16.59 -11.73 -7.83
CA LYS A 224 -16.97 -12.51 -9.00
C LYS A 224 -17.90 -11.69 -9.92
N ILE A 225 -18.96 -11.12 -9.36
CA ILE A 225 -19.96 -10.35 -10.15
C ILE A 225 -19.39 -9.00 -10.59
N PHE A 226 -18.59 -8.34 -9.75
CA PHE A 226 -17.96 -7.07 -10.12
C PHE A 226 -17.02 -7.19 -11.32
N LEU A 227 -16.38 -8.35 -11.49
CA LEU A 227 -15.46 -8.64 -12.61
C LEU A 227 -16.09 -9.49 -13.72
N GLU A 228 -17.37 -9.84 -13.63
CA GLU A 228 -18.06 -10.68 -14.62
C GLU A 228 -18.11 -9.99 -15.98
N ASP A 229 -17.72 -10.72 -17.03
CA ASP A 229 -17.72 -10.26 -18.44
C ASP A 229 -16.88 -8.98 -18.70
N ILE A 230 -15.90 -8.70 -17.85
CA ILE A 230 -15.00 -7.56 -18.00
C ILE A 230 -13.58 -8.02 -18.32
N ASP A 231 -12.98 -7.41 -19.34
CA ASP A 231 -11.56 -7.62 -19.63
C ASP A 231 -10.70 -6.75 -18.70
N VAL A 232 -10.33 -7.32 -17.56
CA VAL A 232 -9.37 -6.70 -16.64
C VAL A 232 -7.95 -7.11 -16.98
N SER A 233 -6.97 -6.30 -16.58
CA SER A 233 -5.57 -6.67 -16.70
C SER A 233 -5.32 -8.03 -16.04
N LYS A 234 -4.85 -8.99 -16.84
CA LYS A 234 -4.48 -10.34 -16.38
C LYS A 234 -3.08 -10.37 -15.80
N ARG A 235 -2.22 -9.42 -16.19
CA ARG A 235 -0.85 -9.30 -15.67
C ARG A 235 -0.88 -8.57 -14.33
N PRO A 236 -0.06 -8.98 -13.35
CA PRO A 236 0.11 -8.22 -12.13
C PRO A 236 0.53 -6.79 -12.45
N GLU A 237 -0.11 -5.84 -11.80
CA GLU A 237 0.17 -4.41 -11.95
C GLU A 237 0.68 -3.83 -10.63
N MET A 238 1.53 -2.83 -10.72
CA MET A 238 1.92 -1.99 -9.58
C MET A 238 1.05 -0.73 -9.56
N SER A 239 0.80 -0.21 -8.37
CA SER A 239 0.36 1.17 -8.25
C SER A 239 1.54 2.07 -8.62
N LEU A 240 1.36 2.90 -9.62
CA LEU A 240 2.35 3.89 -10.10
C LEU A 240 1.89 5.32 -9.81
N PHE A 241 0.99 5.47 -8.85
CA PHE A 241 0.42 6.78 -8.55
C PHE A 241 1.48 7.75 -8.01
N MET A 242 2.28 7.31 -7.05
CA MET A 242 3.34 8.12 -6.46
C MET A 242 4.44 8.43 -7.48
N GLU A 243 4.84 7.42 -8.25
CA GLU A 243 5.87 7.55 -9.29
C GLU A 243 5.51 8.64 -10.30
N ARG A 244 4.26 8.65 -10.78
CA ARG A 244 3.80 9.67 -11.74
C ARG A 244 3.86 11.09 -11.20
N ILE A 245 3.45 11.30 -9.94
CA ILE A 245 3.50 12.63 -9.33
C ILE A 245 4.94 13.07 -9.14
N VAL A 246 5.80 12.19 -8.63
CA VAL A 246 7.20 12.51 -8.33
C VAL A 246 7.99 12.74 -9.62
N ILE A 247 7.78 11.94 -10.66
CA ILE A 247 8.41 12.14 -11.97
C ILE A 247 7.97 13.48 -12.54
N ARG A 248 6.67 13.78 -12.55
CA ARG A 248 6.19 15.06 -13.05
C ARG A 248 6.74 16.24 -12.24
N ALA A 249 6.81 16.15 -10.93
CA ALA A 249 7.41 17.17 -10.09
C ALA A 249 8.91 17.36 -10.39
N TYR A 250 9.60 16.29 -10.77
CA TYR A 250 10.99 16.35 -11.23
C TYR A 250 11.09 17.03 -12.60
N ASP A 251 10.25 16.67 -13.58
CA ASP A 251 10.23 17.22 -14.92
C ASP A 251 9.84 18.72 -14.93
N ASP A 252 8.99 19.14 -13.99
CA ASP A 252 8.61 20.54 -13.76
C ASP A 252 9.66 21.31 -12.92
N ASP A 253 10.88 20.74 -12.69
CA ASP A 253 11.99 21.32 -11.91
C ASP A 253 11.63 21.68 -10.43
N LEU A 254 10.56 21.11 -9.88
CA LEU A 254 10.14 21.35 -8.49
C LEU A 254 11.01 20.61 -7.47
N ILE A 255 11.57 19.48 -7.86
CA ILE A 255 12.47 18.66 -7.04
C ILE A 255 13.63 18.09 -7.84
N GLY A 256 14.78 17.88 -7.18
CA GLY A 256 15.92 17.21 -7.81
C GLY A 256 15.92 15.68 -7.61
N TYR A 257 16.78 14.96 -8.33
CA TYR A 257 16.94 13.49 -8.29
C TYR A 257 17.00 12.91 -6.87
N SER A 258 17.78 13.55 -5.99
CA SER A 258 17.96 13.06 -4.61
C SER A 258 16.65 13.07 -3.82
N ARG A 259 15.85 14.12 -4.01
CA ARG A 259 14.54 14.26 -3.34
C ARG A 259 13.50 13.32 -3.95
N ALA A 260 13.49 13.18 -5.26
CA ALA A 260 12.62 12.26 -5.96
C ALA A 260 12.85 10.80 -5.51
N GLY A 261 14.09 10.36 -5.47
CA GLY A 261 14.43 9.03 -4.95
C GLY A 261 14.01 8.85 -3.49
N GLU A 262 14.22 9.86 -2.63
CA GLU A 262 13.78 9.81 -1.23
C GLU A 262 12.27 9.64 -1.08
N LEU A 263 11.47 10.40 -1.83
CA LEU A 263 10.01 10.35 -1.80
C LEU A 263 9.47 8.98 -2.26
N LEU A 264 10.11 8.36 -3.24
CA LEU A 264 9.74 7.01 -3.71
C LEU A 264 10.38 5.87 -2.90
N GLY A 265 11.33 6.18 -2.00
CA GLY A 265 12.10 5.18 -1.27
C GLY A 265 13.08 4.42 -2.15
N LEU A 266 13.53 5.07 -3.22
CA LEU A 266 14.49 4.56 -4.19
C LEU A 266 15.89 5.16 -3.98
N SER A 267 16.92 4.47 -4.47
CA SER A 267 18.21 5.13 -4.65
C SER A 267 18.13 6.17 -5.76
N VAL A 268 19.11 7.09 -5.79
CA VAL A 268 19.20 8.09 -6.88
C VAL A 268 19.32 7.40 -8.25
N TRP A 269 20.04 6.30 -8.31
CA TRP A 269 20.23 5.52 -9.53
C TRP A 269 18.95 4.81 -9.97
N ASP A 270 18.23 4.18 -9.03
CA ASP A 270 16.95 3.52 -9.34
C ASP A 270 15.90 4.51 -9.81
N PHE A 271 15.89 5.73 -9.24
CA PHE A 271 15.02 6.79 -9.73
C PHE A 271 15.39 7.24 -11.16
N PHE A 272 16.69 7.37 -11.46
CA PHE A 272 17.15 7.71 -12.82
C PHE A 272 16.68 6.67 -13.86
N GLU A 273 16.81 5.38 -13.56
CA GLU A 273 16.34 4.32 -14.45
C GLU A 273 14.81 4.32 -14.58
N LEU A 274 14.09 4.57 -13.50
CA LEU A 274 12.62 4.70 -13.51
C LEU A 274 12.18 5.84 -14.44
N ASN A 275 12.76 7.04 -14.28
CA ASN A 275 12.44 8.21 -15.10
C ASN A 275 12.69 7.92 -16.60
N ARG A 276 13.80 7.28 -16.92
CA ARG A 276 14.13 6.89 -18.31
C ARG A 276 13.11 5.94 -18.95
N VAL A 277 12.45 5.09 -18.14
CA VAL A 277 11.38 4.20 -18.62
C VAL A 277 10.11 5.00 -18.91
N PHE A 278 9.75 5.94 -18.04
CA PHE A 278 8.58 6.80 -18.23
C PHE A 278 8.71 7.68 -19.46
N ASP A 279 9.86 8.31 -19.68
CA ASP A 279 10.17 9.12 -20.89
C ASP A 279 9.97 8.34 -22.17
N ARG A 280 10.39 7.07 -22.21
CA ARG A 280 10.20 6.18 -23.38
C ARG A 280 8.74 5.85 -23.62
N GLU A 281 7.94 5.64 -22.57
CA GLU A 281 6.51 5.35 -22.69
C GLU A 281 5.73 6.56 -23.20
N GLU A 282 6.06 7.77 -22.74
CA GLU A 282 5.44 9.01 -23.22
C GLU A 282 5.79 9.32 -24.69
N ASN A 283 7.06 9.19 -25.06
CA ASN A 283 7.50 9.37 -26.45
C ASN A 283 6.86 8.33 -27.39
N ASN A 284 6.66 7.09 -26.95
CA ASN A 284 5.96 6.08 -27.75
C ASN A 284 4.45 6.34 -27.89
N LYS A 285 3.82 7.03 -26.95
CA LYS A 285 2.42 7.46 -27.07
C LYS A 285 2.27 8.67 -28.00
N ALA A 286 3.18 9.64 -27.91
CA ALA A 286 3.20 10.82 -28.78
C ALA A 286 3.41 10.45 -30.27
N ASN A 287 4.18 9.39 -30.56
CA ASN A 287 4.42 8.90 -31.91
C ASN A 287 3.29 8.02 -32.50
N ARG A 288 2.23 7.75 -31.77
CA ARG A 288 1.07 6.94 -32.21
C ARG A 288 -0.18 7.80 -32.53
N HIS A 289 -0.06 9.10 -32.41
CA HIS A 289 -1.06 10.12 -32.80
C HIS A 289 -0.51 10.96 -33.95
#